data_c9c215e13c5eaed9a61222a92ce001a3
#
_entry.id   c9c215e13c5eaed9a61222a92ce001a3
#
_cell.length_a   1.000
_cell.length_b   1.000
_cell.length_c   1.000
_cell.angle_alpha   90.00
_cell.angle_beta   90.00
_cell.angle_gamma   90.00
#
_symmetry.space_group_name_H-M   'P 1'
#
loop_
_entity.id
_entity.type
_entity.pdbx_description
1 polymer ?
#
loop_
_entity_poly.entity_id
_entity_poly.type
_entity_poly.pdbx_seq_one_letter_code
_entity_poly.pdbx_strand_id
1 'polypeptide(L)'
;VRGAKVLADVDGDGIRDSNESQGTSDTSGSYVLNADPGSWMLITSGGTFLDSKGNEVNALPMKAPAPTTSGATSNITPLTSLVAANPSLKAKLDALGGDGWNADIASSSGVPGKLLRVAQAVEQVMMALSTGSNAILTSDSSKLKTLDKLADAFAMQENISSNESLAAATQEGLH
;
A
#
# COMPACT_ATOMS: atom_id res chain seq x y z
N VAL A 1 -0.77 -11.55 0.38
CA VAL A 1 0.10 -11.70 -0.80
C VAL A 1 1.23 -12.65 -0.46
N ARG A 2 1.47 -13.66 -1.30
CA ARG A 2 2.53 -14.67 -1.14
C ARG A 2 3.62 -14.44 -2.18
N GLY A 3 4.88 -14.72 -1.80
CA GLY A 3 6.04 -14.62 -2.69
C GLY A 3 6.41 -13.20 -3.10
N ALA A 4 5.86 -12.17 -2.47
CA ALA A 4 6.27 -10.80 -2.70
C ALA A 4 7.66 -10.57 -2.10
N LYS A 5 8.53 -9.90 -2.84
CA LYS A 5 9.77 -9.37 -2.30
C LYS A 5 9.44 -8.13 -1.48
N VAL A 6 10.01 -8.02 -0.29
CA VAL A 6 9.87 -6.88 0.60
C VAL A 6 11.26 -6.28 0.80
N LEU A 7 11.44 -5.05 0.38
CA LEU A 7 12.69 -4.30 0.44
C LEU A 7 12.61 -3.22 1.50
N ALA A 8 13.67 -3.09 2.32
CA ALA A 8 13.92 -1.89 3.11
C ALA A 8 14.69 -0.89 2.24
N ASP A 9 13.97 -0.01 1.57
CA ASP A 9 14.50 0.98 0.64
C ASP A 9 15.00 2.20 1.44
N VAL A 10 16.31 2.31 1.57
CA VAL A 10 16.97 3.28 2.45
C VAL A 10 17.20 4.62 1.75
N ASP A 11 17.46 4.60 0.46
CA ASP A 11 17.75 5.82 -0.31
C ASP A 11 16.58 6.30 -1.19
N GLY A 12 15.51 5.51 -1.27
CA GLY A 12 14.26 5.89 -1.95
C GLY A 12 14.27 5.68 -3.46
N ASP A 13 15.21 4.89 -3.99
CA ASP A 13 15.32 4.65 -5.43
C ASP A 13 14.48 3.44 -5.92
N GLY A 14 14.00 2.62 -4.99
CA GLY A 14 13.19 1.42 -5.27
C GLY A 14 13.98 0.24 -5.83
N ILE A 15 15.30 0.30 -5.78
CA ILE A 15 16.22 -0.73 -6.27
C ILE A 15 17.01 -1.26 -5.08
N ARG A 16 17.17 -2.58 -5.01
CA ARG A 16 17.91 -3.19 -3.91
C ARG A 16 19.41 -2.95 -4.03
N ASP A 17 19.94 -2.24 -3.07
CA ASP A 17 21.38 -2.05 -2.87
C ASP A 17 22.01 -3.07 -1.92
N SER A 18 23.35 -3.11 -1.88
CA SER A 18 24.10 -4.06 -1.06
C SER A 18 23.95 -3.88 0.45
N ASN A 19 23.59 -2.66 0.89
CA ASN A 19 23.33 -2.27 2.28
C ASN A 19 21.85 -2.39 2.67
N GLU A 20 20.98 -2.83 1.77
CA GLU A 20 19.55 -2.92 1.99
C GLU A 20 19.08 -4.36 2.24
N SER A 21 18.25 -4.49 3.26
CA SER A 21 17.64 -5.76 3.63
C SER A 21 16.47 -6.08 2.73
N GLN A 22 16.40 -7.34 2.30
CA GLN A 22 15.26 -7.87 1.55
C GLN A 22 14.74 -9.15 2.18
N GLY A 23 13.43 -9.27 2.29
CA GLY A 23 12.72 -10.49 2.65
C GLY A 23 11.80 -10.96 1.53
N THR A 24 11.13 -12.08 1.78
CA THR A 24 10.08 -12.59 0.89
C THR A 24 8.89 -13.01 1.74
N SER A 25 7.68 -12.63 1.34
CA SER A 25 6.48 -13.05 2.05
C SER A 25 6.19 -14.53 1.82
N ASP A 26 5.79 -15.20 2.88
CA ASP A 26 5.40 -16.62 2.86
C ASP A 26 3.97 -16.82 2.29
N THR A 27 3.47 -18.05 2.40
CA THR A 27 2.13 -18.41 1.91
C THR A 27 0.99 -17.72 2.68
N SER A 28 1.23 -17.25 3.89
CA SER A 28 0.28 -16.47 4.69
C SER A 28 0.37 -14.97 4.42
N GLY A 29 1.37 -14.53 3.67
CA GLY A 29 1.68 -13.13 3.43
C GLY A 29 2.57 -12.48 4.49
N SER A 30 3.05 -13.27 5.47
CA SER A 30 3.95 -12.79 6.51
C SER A 30 5.38 -12.68 5.99
N TYR A 31 6.12 -11.69 6.46
CA TYR A 31 7.52 -11.48 6.11
C TYR A 31 8.35 -11.09 7.34
N VAL A 32 9.64 -11.31 7.25
CA VAL A 32 10.62 -10.86 8.24
C VAL A 32 11.72 -10.10 7.53
N LEU A 33 12.06 -8.93 8.04
CA LEU A 33 13.18 -8.12 7.61
C LEU A 33 14.12 -7.85 8.77
N ASN A 34 15.41 -7.95 8.52
CA ASN A 34 16.45 -7.56 9.45
C ASN A 34 17.03 -6.21 9.02
N ALA A 35 16.34 -5.13 9.45
CA ALA A 35 16.74 -3.75 9.21
C ALA A 35 16.54 -2.93 10.48
N ASP A 36 17.44 -1.98 10.72
CA ASP A 36 17.32 -1.08 11.87
C ASP A 36 16.16 -0.10 11.65
N PRO A 37 15.43 0.30 12.70
CA PRO A 37 14.43 1.35 12.60
C PRO A 37 15.03 2.65 12.04
N GLY A 38 14.30 3.34 11.17
CA GLY A 38 14.85 4.55 10.55
C GLY A 38 13.87 5.29 9.66
N SER A 39 14.40 6.23 8.89
CA SER A 39 13.62 7.07 7.96
C SER A 39 13.67 6.52 6.53
N TRP A 40 13.38 5.24 6.37
CA TRP A 40 13.34 4.54 5.10
C TRP A 40 11.93 3.99 4.84
N MET A 41 11.70 3.38 3.69
CA MET A 41 10.41 2.81 3.33
C MET A 41 10.50 1.31 3.11
N LEU A 42 9.40 0.61 3.38
CA LEU A 42 9.15 -0.72 2.87
C LEU A 42 8.55 -0.63 1.48
N ILE A 43 9.08 -1.38 0.53
CA ILE A 43 8.53 -1.50 -0.82
C ILE A 43 8.33 -2.96 -1.15
N THR A 44 7.18 -3.30 -1.74
CA THR A 44 6.92 -4.64 -2.26
C THR A 44 7.00 -4.68 -3.78
N SER A 45 7.45 -5.82 -4.29
CA SER A 45 7.41 -6.13 -5.73
C SER A 45 7.10 -7.59 -5.97
N GLY A 46 6.37 -7.87 -7.05
CA GLY A 46 5.95 -9.23 -7.40
C GLY A 46 5.00 -9.86 -6.38
N GLY A 47 4.95 -11.17 -6.38
CA GLY A 47 4.03 -11.94 -5.56
C GLY A 47 2.64 -12.06 -6.17
N THR A 48 1.82 -12.93 -5.57
CA THR A 48 0.46 -13.22 -6.03
C THR A 48 -0.51 -13.32 -4.86
N PHE A 49 -1.80 -13.18 -5.15
CA PHE A 49 -2.88 -13.45 -4.23
C PHE A 49 -4.03 -14.16 -4.98
N LEU A 50 -4.96 -14.74 -4.23
CA LEU A 50 -6.17 -15.32 -4.81
C LEU A 50 -7.28 -14.27 -4.79
N ASP A 51 -7.92 -14.04 -5.93
CA ASP A 51 -9.11 -13.21 -6.02
C ASP A 51 -10.33 -13.91 -5.37
N SER A 52 -11.47 -13.22 -5.33
CA SER A 52 -12.71 -13.77 -4.76
C SER A 52 -13.25 -15.00 -5.49
N LYS A 53 -12.73 -15.29 -6.68
CA LYS A 53 -13.09 -16.47 -7.51
C LYS A 53 -12.06 -17.60 -7.37
N GLY A 54 -10.99 -17.40 -6.59
CA GLY A 54 -9.91 -18.35 -6.41
C GLY A 54 -8.85 -18.34 -7.51
N ASN A 55 -8.86 -17.36 -8.41
CA ASN A 55 -7.83 -17.23 -9.43
C ASN A 55 -6.58 -16.57 -8.85
N GLU A 56 -5.42 -17.01 -9.29
CA GLU A 56 -4.16 -16.38 -8.93
C GLU A 56 -3.95 -15.09 -9.74
N VAL A 57 -3.75 -13.99 -9.03
CA VAL A 57 -3.58 -12.65 -9.59
C VAL A 57 -2.25 -12.06 -9.11
N ASN A 58 -1.53 -11.38 -9.99
CA ASN A 58 -0.31 -10.68 -9.63
C ASN A 58 -0.63 -9.54 -8.65
N ALA A 59 0.16 -9.45 -7.57
CA ALA A 59 0.02 -8.38 -6.61
C ALA A 59 0.55 -7.04 -7.18
N LEU A 60 -0.07 -5.96 -6.73
CA LEU A 60 0.42 -4.61 -7.00
C LEU A 60 1.61 -4.31 -6.07
N PRO A 61 2.60 -3.53 -6.54
CA PRO A 61 3.61 -3.00 -5.64
C PRO A 61 2.96 -2.03 -4.65
N MET A 62 3.37 -2.14 -3.40
CA MET A 62 2.87 -1.34 -2.29
C MET A 62 4.06 -0.82 -1.50
N LYS A 63 3.83 0.20 -0.68
CA LYS A 63 4.83 0.75 0.23
C LYS A 63 4.27 0.99 1.62
N ALA A 64 5.16 1.06 2.60
CA ALA A 64 4.81 1.43 3.96
C ALA A 64 5.95 2.22 4.61
N PRO A 65 5.66 3.10 5.57
CA PRO A 65 6.71 3.72 6.38
C PRO A 65 7.51 2.65 7.14
N ALA A 66 8.79 2.90 7.33
CA ALA A 66 9.62 2.08 8.21
C ALA A 66 9.05 2.03 9.63
N PRO A 67 9.20 0.91 10.34
CA PRO A 67 8.89 0.87 11.77
C PRO A 67 9.81 1.83 12.54
N THR A 68 9.24 2.48 13.55
CA THR A 68 9.98 3.40 14.43
C THR A 68 10.67 2.69 15.58
N THR A 69 10.33 1.42 15.82
CA THR A 69 10.89 0.61 16.91
C THR A 69 11.26 -0.79 16.41
N SER A 70 12.30 -1.36 16.97
CA SER A 70 12.70 -2.75 16.68
C SER A 70 11.61 -3.73 17.13
N GLY A 71 11.38 -4.77 16.33
CA GLY A 71 10.37 -5.79 16.59
C GLY A 71 8.92 -5.34 16.32
N ALA A 72 8.70 -4.14 15.78
CA ALA A 72 7.38 -3.69 15.42
C ALA A 72 6.83 -4.41 14.18
N THR A 73 5.52 -4.59 14.13
CA THR A 73 4.81 -5.08 12.95
C THR A 73 4.44 -3.93 12.03
N SER A 74 4.79 -4.04 10.77
CA SER A 74 4.38 -3.13 9.71
C SER A 74 3.56 -3.88 8.68
N ASN A 75 2.30 -3.50 8.51
CA ASN A 75 1.49 -4.02 7.41
C ASN A 75 1.82 -3.25 6.13
N ILE A 76 1.84 -3.94 4.98
CA ILE A 76 2.05 -3.31 3.69
C ILE A 76 0.75 -3.45 2.91
N THR A 77 -0.01 -2.37 2.85
CA THR A 77 -1.39 -2.31 2.38
C THR A 77 -1.61 -1.04 1.54
N PRO A 78 -2.74 -0.90 0.84
CA PRO A 78 -3.10 0.38 0.24
C PRO A 78 -3.11 1.55 1.22
N LEU A 79 -3.53 1.32 2.49
CA LEU A 79 -3.56 2.37 3.52
C LEU A 79 -2.15 2.84 3.92
N THR A 80 -1.25 1.89 4.18
CA THR A 80 0.15 2.23 4.50
C THR A 80 0.85 2.88 3.32
N SER A 81 0.48 2.51 2.08
CA SER A 81 1.00 3.12 0.87
C SER A 81 0.61 4.59 0.75
N LEU A 82 -0.63 4.94 1.10
CA LEU A 82 -1.07 6.33 1.14
C LEU A 82 -0.27 7.15 2.16
N VAL A 83 -0.03 6.60 3.37
CA VAL A 83 0.74 7.31 4.41
C VAL A 83 2.23 7.41 4.07
N ALA A 84 2.81 6.39 3.44
CA ALA A 84 4.19 6.44 2.96
C ALA A 84 4.38 7.53 1.89
N ALA A 85 3.37 7.71 1.03
CA ALA A 85 3.35 8.74 -0.01
C ALA A 85 3.06 10.14 0.56
N ASN A 86 2.07 10.24 1.45
CA ASN A 86 1.70 11.51 2.08
C ASN A 86 1.41 11.31 3.58
N PRO A 87 2.37 11.62 4.46
CA PRO A 87 2.23 11.42 5.91
C PRO A 87 1.08 12.18 6.57
N SER A 88 0.54 13.23 5.93
CA SER A 88 -0.61 13.98 6.47
C SER A 88 -1.88 13.13 6.53
N LEU A 89 -1.95 12.05 5.76
CA LEU A 89 -3.07 11.09 5.76
C LEU A 89 -3.12 10.23 7.01
N LYS A 90 -2.02 10.12 7.76
CA LYS A 90 -1.97 9.30 8.98
C LYS A 90 -3.10 9.66 9.94
N ALA A 91 -3.22 10.93 10.30
CA ALA A 91 -4.27 11.39 11.23
C ALA A 91 -5.68 11.18 10.67
N LYS A 92 -5.88 11.36 9.37
CA LYS A 92 -7.20 11.14 8.73
C LYS A 92 -7.61 9.67 8.76
N LEU A 93 -6.68 8.75 8.52
CA LEU A 93 -6.94 7.31 8.57
C LEU A 93 -7.13 6.82 10.01
N ASP A 94 -6.32 7.31 10.96
CA ASP A 94 -6.49 7.01 12.40
C ASP A 94 -7.87 7.45 12.91
N ALA A 95 -8.38 8.57 12.44
CA ALA A 95 -9.72 9.07 12.79
C ALA A 95 -10.87 8.17 12.30
N LEU A 96 -10.63 7.26 11.36
CA LEU A 96 -11.63 6.28 10.92
C LEU A 96 -11.77 5.09 11.87
N GLY A 97 -10.88 4.96 12.84
CA GLY A 97 -10.94 3.98 13.93
C GLY A 97 -10.09 2.72 13.72
N GLY A 98 -10.16 1.78 14.65
CA GLY A 98 -9.35 0.56 14.65
C GLY A 98 -7.85 0.87 14.73
N ASP A 99 -7.04 0.06 14.05
CA ASP A 99 -5.59 0.25 13.96
C ASP A 99 -5.19 1.33 12.93
N GLY A 100 -6.18 2.10 12.45
CA GLY A 100 -5.98 3.25 11.57
C GLY A 100 -5.25 2.88 10.28
N TRP A 101 -4.22 3.66 9.96
CA TRP A 101 -3.45 3.49 8.74
C TRP A 101 -2.67 2.17 8.65
N ASN A 102 -2.30 1.56 9.80
CA ASN A 102 -1.55 0.29 9.84
C ASN A 102 -2.44 -0.93 10.06
N ALA A 103 -3.75 -0.80 9.79
CA ALA A 103 -4.70 -1.90 9.95
C ALA A 103 -4.34 -3.10 9.05
N ASP A 104 -4.46 -4.30 9.62
CA ASP A 104 -4.41 -5.55 8.85
C ASP A 104 -5.73 -5.75 8.10
N ILE A 105 -5.82 -5.20 6.90
CA ILE A 105 -7.03 -5.26 6.07
C ILE A 105 -7.33 -6.66 5.52
N ALA A 106 -6.41 -7.60 5.61
CA ALA A 106 -6.64 -9.00 5.26
C ALA A 106 -7.36 -9.76 6.39
N SER A 107 -7.26 -9.28 7.62
CA SER A 107 -8.02 -9.78 8.74
C SER A 107 -9.48 -9.34 8.61
N SER A 108 -10.40 -10.28 8.48
CA SER A 108 -11.83 -10.00 8.29
C SER A 108 -12.52 -9.45 9.55
N SER A 109 -11.87 -9.51 10.71
CA SER A 109 -12.46 -9.12 11.99
C SER A 109 -11.81 -7.84 12.55
N GLY A 110 -12.64 -6.86 12.87
CA GLY A 110 -12.23 -5.67 13.62
C GLY A 110 -11.76 -4.47 12.79
N VAL A 111 -11.62 -4.60 11.47
CA VAL A 111 -11.27 -3.45 10.62
C VAL A 111 -12.53 -2.63 10.31
N PRO A 112 -12.55 -1.31 10.62
CA PRO A 112 -13.67 -0.46 10.31
C PRO A 112 -13.99 -0.44 8.81
N GLY A 113 -15.27 -0.55 8.45
CA GLY A 113 -15.71 -0.55 7.04
C GLY A 113 -15.29 0.71 6.26
N LYS A 114 -15.08 1.83 6.95
CA LYS A 114 -14.56 3.06 6.35
C LYS A 114 -13.12 2.91 5.86
N LEU A 115 -12.26 2.27 6.65
CA LEU A 115 -10.88 1.95 6.25
C LEU A 115 -10.84 0.98 5.07
N LEU A 116 -11.68 -0.06 5.11
CA LEU A 116 -11.79 -1.02 4.00
C LEU A 116 -12.20 -0.34 2.70
N ARG A 117 -13.14 0.61 2.74
CA ARG A 117 -13.55 1.37 1.53
C ARG A 117 -12.42 2.19 0.94
N VAL A 118 -11.63 2.86 1.78
CA VAL A 118 -10.45 3.61 1.30
C VAL A 118 -9.45 2.67 0.64
N ALA A 119 -9.11 1.57 1.31
CA ALA A 119 -8.19 0.57 0.75
C ALA A 119 -8.68 0.00 -0.58
N GLN A 120 -9.95 -0.37 -0.66
CA GLN A 120 -10.57 -0.91 -1.87
C GLN A 120 -10.60 0.10 -3.01
N ALA A 121 -10.88 1.39 -2.72
CA ALA A 121 -10.87 2.43 -3.75
C ALA A 121 -9.49 2.58 -4.39
N VAL A 122 -8.42 2.60 -3.58
CA VAL A 122 -7.03 2.64 -4.08
C VAL A 122 -6.72 1.40 -4.91
N GLU A 123 -7.03 0.21 -4.39
CA GLU A 123 -6.76 -1.06 -5.07
C GLU A 123 -7.49 -1.16 -6.42
N GLN A 124 -8.77 -0.80 -6.46
CA GLN A 124 -9.58 -0.84 -7.69
C GLN A 124 -9.01 0.07 -8.78
N VAL A 125 -8.61 1.30 -8.43
CA VAL A 125 -7.99 2.22 -9.39
C VAL A 125 -6.66 1.65 -9.90
N MET A 126 -5.81 1.21 -9.00
CA MET A 126 -4.51 0.65 -9.36
C MET A 126 -4.65 -0.60 -10.24
N MET A 127 -5.58 -1.49 -9.91
CA MET A 127 -5.88 -2.68 -10.72
C MET A 127 -6.42 -2.31 -12.10
N ALA A 128 -7.37 -1.38 -12.18
CA ALA A 128 -7.94 -0.93 -13.45
C ALA A 128 -6.89 -0.36 -14.40
N LEU A 129 -5.89 0.35 -13.87
CA LEU A 129 -4.81 0.95 -14.64
C LEU A 129 -3.68 -0.03 -15.00
N SER A 130 -3.57 -1.13 -14.25
CA SER A 130 -2.44 -2.07 -14.35
C SER A 130 -2.78 -3.36 -15.07
N THR A 131 -4.05 -3.63 -15.36
CA THR A 131 -4.51 -4.91 -15.92
C THR A 131 -5.25 -4.72 -17.25
N GLY A 132 -5.31 -5.80 -18.03
CA GLY A 132 -5.99 -5.83 -19.33
C GLY A 132 -5.12 -5.36 -20.50
N SER A 133 -5.71 -5.40 -21.70
CA SER A 133 -5.04 -5.04 -22.97
C SER A 133 -4.72 -3.54 -23.09
N ASN A 134 -5.38 -2.70 -22.28
CA ASN A 134 -5.20 -1.25 -22.27
C ASN A 134 -4.50 -0.76 -20.97
N ALA A 135 -3.73 -1.63 -20.32
CA ALA A 135 -2.99 -1.26 -19.11
C ALA A 135 -2.01 -0.12 -19.41
N ILE A 136 -2.12 0.98 -18.64
CA ILE A 136 -1.23 2.15 -18.73
C ILE A 136 -0.06 2.05 -17.75
N LEU A 137 -0.26 1.37 -16.62
CA LEU A 137 0.79 1.19 -15.60
C LEU A 137 1.45 -0.18 -15.78
N THR A 138 2.55 -0.22 -16.52
CA THR A 138 3.24 -1.46 -16.88
C THR A 138 4.44 -1.79 -16.00
N SER A 139 5.00 -0.81 -15.30
CA SER A 139 6.14 -0.99 -14.39
C SER A 139 5.78 -0.71 -12.94
N ASP A 140 6.50 -1.32 -11.99
CA ASP A 140 6.29 -1.07 -10.57
C ASP A 140 6.58 0.40 -10.22
N SER A 141 7.57 1.02 -10.84
CA SER A 141 7.84 2.45 -10.67
C SER A 141 6.66 3.33 -11.08
N SER A 142 6.00 3.04 -12.21
CA SER A 142 4.82 3.81 -12.63
C SER A 142 3.64 3.62 -11.68
N LYS A 143 3.46 2.41 -11.17
CA LYS A 143 2.42 2.10 -10.18
C LYS A 143 2.66 2.84 -8.86
N LEU A 144 3.89 2.83 -8.34
CA LEU A 144 4.25 3.54 -7.10
C LEU A 144 4.06 5.06 -7.25
N LYS A 145 4.44 5.65 -8.39
CA LYS A 145 4.19 7.08 -8.67
C LYS A 145 2.70 7.42 -8.72
N THR A 146 1.88 6.51 -9.22
CA THR A 146 0.41 6.70 -9.21
C THR A 146 -0.14 6.64 -7.79
N LEU A 147 0.39 5.77 -6.93
CA LEU A 147 0.05 5.78 -5.50
C LEU A 147 0.39 7.12 -4.83
N ASP A 148 1.51 7.76 -5.21
CA ASP A 148 1.86 9.09 -4.69
C ASP A 148 0.81 10.14 -5.09
N LYS A 149 0.42 10.18 -6.36
CA LYS A 149 -0.63 11.09 -6.83
C LYS A 149 -1.98 10.84 -6.14
N LEU A 150 -2.37 9.57 -5.98
CA LEU A 150 -3.59 9.21 -5.24
C LEU A 150 -3.53 9.71 -3.79
N ALA A 151 -2.39 9.54 -3.13
CA ALA A 151 -2.23 10.00 -1.75
C ALA A 151 -2.38 11.52 -1.64
N ASP A 152 -1.80 12.28 -2.55
CA ASP A 152 -1.94 13.74 -2.58
C ASP A 152 -3.41 14.15 -2.82
N ALA A 153 -4.10 13.50 -3.75
CA ALA A 153 -5.52 13.74 -4.00
C ALA A 153 -6.40 13.42 -2.78
N PHE A 154 -6.13 12.28 -2.09
CA PHE A 154 -6.82 11.96 -0.84
C PHE A 154 -6.52 12.96 0.28
N ALA A 155 -5.29 13.50 0.34
CA ALA A 155 -4.92 14.49 1.35
C ALA A 155 -5.71 15.80 1.21
N MET A 156 -6.14 16.15 0.00
CA MET A 156 -6.96 17.34 -0.27
C MET A 156 -8.43 17.17 0.18
N GLN A 157 -8.91 15.93 0.32
CA GLN A 157 -10.30 15.67 0.72
C GLN A 157 -10.51 15.90 2.22
N GLU A 158 -11.58 16.56 2.62
CA GLU A 158 -11.92 16.75 4.04
C GLU A 158 -12.35 15.44 4.70
N ASN A 159 -13.15 14.63 3.99
CA ASN A 159 -13.66 13.35 4.48
C ASN A 159 -13.30 12.21 3.50
N ILE A 160 -12.17 11.57 3.72
CA ILE A 160 -11.63 10.52 2.85
C ILE A 160 -12.47 9.22 2.81
N SER A 161 -13.49 9.10 3.64
CA SER A 161 -14.34 7.89 3.71
C SER A 161 -15.71 8.05 3.05
N SER A 162 -16.07 9.23 2.56
CA SER A 162 -17.30 9.42 1.81
C SER A 162 -17.17 8.93 0.36
N ASN A 163 -18.26 8.46 -0.23
CA ASN A 163 -18.23 8.01 -1.64
C ASN A 163 -17.85 9.14 -2.60
N GLU A 164 -18.28 10.36 -2.31
CA GLU A 164 -17.97 11.55 -3.12
C GLU A 164 -16.48 11.88 -3.07
N SER A 165 -15.89 11.89 -1.87
CA SER A 165 -14.44 12.13 -1.71
C SER A 165 -13.59 11.00 -2.28
N LEU A 166 -14.02 9.75 -2.17
CA LEU A 166 -13.34 8.62 -2.79
C LEU A 166 -13.34 8.75 -4.32
N ALA A 167 -14.48 9.09 -4.91
CA ALA A 167 -14.61 9.32 -6.35
C ALA A 167 -13.76 10.50 -6.81
N ALA A 168 -13.80 11.63 -6.10
CA ALA A 168 -13.02 12.82 -6.41
C ALA A 168 -11.50 12.54 -6.33
N ALA A 169 -11.02 11.94 -5.24
CA ALA A 169 -9.61 11.63 -5.07
C ALA A 169 -9.10 10.64 -6.12
N THR A 170 -9.90 9.64 -6.48
CA THR A 170 -9.50 8.69 -7.52
C THR A 170 -9.46 9.32 -8.90
N GLN A 171 -10.36 10.25 -9.20
CA GLN A 171 -10.36 10.99 -10.46
C GLN A 171 -9.19 11.98 -10.54
N GLU A 172 -8.90 12.73 -9.49
CA GLU A 172 -7.77 13.67 -9.42
C GLU A 172 -6.42 12.97 -9.48
N GLY A 173 -6.26 11.84 -8.81
CA GLY A 173 -5.02 11.05 -8.81
C GLY A 173 -4.67 10.42 -10.17
N LEU A 174 -5.60 10.44 -11.14
CA LEU A 174 -5.40 9.95 -12.49
C LEU A 174 -4.87 11.01 -13.47
N HIS A 175 -4.88 12.28 -13.10
CA HIS A 175 -4.36 13.41 -13.89
C HIS A 175 -2.99 13.86 -13.40
#